data_4d6cf2413fcf0d5130bb14bef583fc34
#
_entry.id   4d6cf2413fcf0d5130bb14bef583fc34
#
_cell.length_a   1.000
_cell.length_b   1.000
_cell.length_c   1.000
_cell.angle_alpha   90.00
_cell.angle_beta   90.00
_cell.angle_gamma   90.00
#
_symmetry.space_group_name_H-M   'P 1'
#
loop_
_entity.id
_entity.type
_entity.pdbx_description
1 polymer ?
#
loop_
_entity_poly.entity_id
_entity_poly.type
_entity_poly.pdbx_seq_one_letter_code
_entity_poly.pdbx_strand_id
1 'polypeptide(L)'
;MSFERHQVTLYTGELSYLVAGEGEPLLYLHPAGGALLTEVVQGLAKYRKVYVPILPGFDGTPRHEGVNTVIELAHLAAEFAALVIGEAPDVMGASFGGWIALWMAIKHPKGVGRLVLEAPAGLRFGMDASSLTPEAARANLFAYPDKAAAFAPTRETVIANGQAFQAYMNGVFVDEELVAALPTIDAHTLVLMGTLDVTIPPETGWALTSKLPHVNLSYIYDAAHAAQVDQPAACLRLIRHFLDKGPAFIVASREYA
;
A
#
# COMPACT_ATOMS: atom_id res chain seq x y z
N MET A 1 -15.16 14.47 6.13
CA MET A 1 -15.74 13.57 5.12
C MET A 1 -15.72 12.18 5.76
N SER A 2 -16.83 11.45 5.74
CA SER A 2 -16.93 10.13 6.35
C SER A 2 -16.78 9.06 5.26
N PHE A 3 -16.03 8.01 5.55
CA PHE A 3 -16.01 6.82 4.72
C PHE A 3 -17.26 5.99 4.99
N GLU A 4 -17.92 5.57 3.93
CA GLU A 4 -19.09 4.70 3.98
C GLU A 4 -18.66 3.26 3.73
N ARG A 5 -19.24 2.30 4.47
CA ARG A 5 -18.97 0.88 4.30
C ARG A 5 -19.98 0.25 3.38
N HIS A 6 -19.49 -0.50 2.40
CA HIS A 6 -20.27 -1.24 1.43
C HIS A 6 -19.78 -2.69 1.34
N GLN A 7 -20.49 -3.51 0.57
CA GLN A 7 -20.14 -4.88 0.28
C GLN A 7 -20.33 -5.15 -1.22
N VAL A 8 -19.52 -6.07 -1.73
CA VAL A 8 -19.62 -6.60 -3.11
C VAL A 8 -19.35 -8.09 -3.08
N THR A 9 -20.07 -8.84 -3.89
CA THR A 9 -19.80 -10.27 -4.10
C THR A 9 -18.81 -10.42 -5.23
N LEU A 10 -17.62 -10.93 -4.89
CA LEU A 10 -16.59 -11.35 -5.81
C LEU A 10 -16.67 -12.86 -6.07
N TYR A 11 -15.91 -13.36 -7.04
CA TYR A 11 -15.88 -14.79 -7.35
C TYR A 11 -15.52 -15.66 -6.12
N THR A 12 -14.63 -15.17 -5.26
CA THR A 12 -14.13 -15.88 -4.08
C THR A 12 -14.96 -15.67 -2.81
N GLY A 13 -15.91 -14.74 -2.82
CA GLY A 13 -16.75 -14.45 -1.66
C GLY A 13 -17.13 -12.97 -1.52
N GLU A 14 -17.75 -12.64 -0.41
CA GLU A 14 -18.22 -11.29 -0.12
C GLU A 14 -17.09 -10.43 0.45
N LEU A 15 -16.82 -9.29 -0.21
CA LEU A 15 -15.80 -8.33 0.19
C LEU A 15 -16.42 -7.05 0.74
N SER A 16 -16.07 -6.68 1.96
CA SER A 16 -16.37 -5.35 2.50
C SER A 16 -15.38 -4.32 2.01
N TYR A 17 -15.84 -3.11 1.75
CA TYR A 17 -14.95 -1.99 1.41
C TYR A 17 -15.46 -0.67 1.97
N LEU A 18 -14.57 0.29 2.11
CA LEU A 18 -14.86 1.66 2.51
C LEU A 18 -14.69 2.57 1.30
N VAL A 19 -15.56 3.57 1.17
CA VAL A 19 -15.46 4.54 0.08
C VAL A 19 -15.77 5.95 0.59
N ALA A 20 -15.01 6.94 0.12
CA ALA A 20 -15.27 8.36 0.37
C ALA A 20 -14.72 9.22 -0.76
N GLY A 21 -15.23 10.43 -0.87
CA GLY A 21 -14.77 11.42 -1.84
C GLY A 21 -15.44 11.31 -3.20
N GLU A 22 -14.99 12.19 -4.10
CA GLU A 22 -15.47 12.30 -5.48
C GLU A 22 -14.28 12.55 -6.42
N GLY A 23 -14.49 12.38 -7.72
CA GLY A 23 -13.46 12.58 -8.75
C GLY A 23 -12.78 11.30 -9.19
N GLU A 24 -11.56 11.42 -9.72
CA GLU A 24 -10.77 10.29 -10.23
C GLU A 24 -10.60 9.18 -9.18
N PRO A 25 -10.79 7.91 -9.55
CA PRO A 25 -10.74 6.81 -8.60
C PRO A 25 -9.32 6.54 -8.10
N LEU A 26 -9.22 6.27 -6.80
CA LEU A 26 -8.01 5.79 -6.14
C LEU A 26 -8.33 4.52 -5.35
N LEU A 27 -7.69 3.43 -5.71
CA LEU A 27 -7.73 2.17 -4.96
C LEU A 27 -6.61 2.18 -3.93
N TYR A 28 -6.96 2.14 -2.64
CA TYR A 28 -5.98 2.02 -1.55
C TYR A 28 -5.95 0.61 -1.00
N LEU A 29 -4.81 -0.07 -1.15
CA LEU A 29 -4.53 -1.39 -0.59
C LEU A 29 -3.79 -1.22 0.73
N HIS A 30 -4.44 -1.63 1.80
CA HIS A 30 -4.01 -1.35 3.17
C HIS A 30 -2.80 -2.21 3.61
N PRO A 31 -2.01 -1.73 4.59
CA PRO A 31 -0.92 -2.50 5.18
C PRO A 31 -1.43 -3.67 6.01
N ALA A 32 -0.51 -4.48 6.55
CA ALA A 32 -0.83 -5.60 7.44
C ALA A 32 -1.55 -5.19 8.75
N GLY A 33 -1.55 -3.91 9.09
CA GLY A 33 -2.30 -3.36 10.21
C GLY A 33 -3.82 -3.27 9.99
N GLY A 34 -4.30 -3.49 8.76
CA GLY A 34 -5.71 -3.36 8.39
C GLY A 34 -6.03 -2.07 7.63
N ALA A 35 -7.31 -1.83 7.38
CA ALA A 35 -7.84 -0.69 6.61
C ALA A 35 -7.84 0.62 7.43
N LEU A 36 -6.66 1.03 7.88
CA LEU A 36 -6.50 2.24 8.69
C LEU A 36 -6.75 3.49 7.84
N LEU A 37 -7.74 4.28 8.23
CA LEU A 37 -8.06 5.56 7.59
C LEU A 37 -7.16 6.67 8.16
N THR A 38 -5.89 6.67 7.76
CA THR A 38 -4.90 7.67 8.19
C THR A 38 -5.27 9.08 7.71
N GLU A 39 -4.60 10.11 8.23
CA GLU A 39 -4.78 11.49 7.76
C GLU A 39 -4.51 11.63 6.26
N VAL A 40 -3.57 10.82 5.71
CA VAL A 40 -3.28 10.80 4.28
C VAL A 40 -4.45 10.25 3.49
N VAL A 41 -5.00 9.09 3.88
CA VAL A 41 -6.15 8.46 3.20
C VAL A 41 -7.37 9.38 3.25
N GLN A 42 -7.66 9.97 4.43
CA GLN A 42 -8.74 10.94 4.59
C GLN A 42 -8.49 12.24 3.79
N GLY A 43 -7.23 12.67 3.73
CA GLY A 43 -6.81 13.85 2.96
C GLY A 43 -6.97 13.65 1.46
N LEU A 44 -6.63 12.47 0.94
CA LEU A 44 -6.80 12.10 -0.47
C LEU A 44 -8.28 12.06 -0.86
N ALA A 45 -9.17 11.62 0.02
CA ALA A 45 -10.61 11.60 -0.21
C ALA A 45 -11.23 13.01 -0.44
N LYS A 46 -10.52 14.08 -0.12
CA LYS A 46 -10.95 15.45 -0.46
C LYS A 46 -10.77 15.80 -1.95
N TYR A 47 -10.02 14.99 -2.70
CA TYR A 47 -9.62 15.27 -4.08
C TYR A 47 -9.84 14.09 -5.02
N ARG A 48 -10.08 12.92 -4.48
CA ARG A 48 -10.24 11.65 -5.19
C ARG A 48 -11.40 10.85 -4.61
N LYS A 49 -12.00 9.98 -5.41
CA LYS A 49 -12.89 8.95 -4.89
C LYS A 49 -12.05 7.77 -4.45
N VAL A 50 -11.85 7.64 -3.14
CA VAL A 50 -10.97 6.65 -2.52
C VAL A 50 -11.75 5.41 -2.15
N TYR A 51 -11.32 4.26 -2.64
CA TYR A 51 -11.86 2.94 -2.36
C TYR A 51 -10.84 2.15 -1.54
N VAL A 52 -11.28 1.57 -0.43
CA VAL A 52 -10.44 0.81 0.49
C VAL A 52 -11.06 -0.57 0.70
N PRO A 53 -10.77 -1.58 -0.14
CA PRO A 53 -11.21 -2.94 0.12
C PRO A 53 -10.57 -3.45 1.41
N ILE A 54 -11.35 -4.12 2.25
CA ILE A 54 -10.86 -4.81 3.43
C ILE A 54 -10.44 -6.20 2.98
N LEU A 55 -9.14 -6.44 2.93
CA LEU A 55 -8.59 -7.71 2.45
C LEU A 55 -9.11 -8.89 3.27
N PRO A 56 -9.41 -10.04 2.67
CA PRO A 56 -9.94 -11.20 3.37
C PRO A 56 -9.05 -11.63 4.54
N GLY A 57 -9.68 -11.84 5.72
CA GLY A 57 -8.98 -12.17 6.97
C GLY A 57 -8.53 -10.97 7.78
N PHE A 58 -8.68 -9.73 7.28
CA PHE A 58 -8.34 -8.52 8.01
C PHE A 58 -9.60 -7.85 8.59
N ASP A 59 -9.41 -7.10 9.68
CA ASP A 59 -10.43 -6.29 10.36
C ASP A 59 -11.73 -7.06 10.67
N GLY A 60 -11.58 -8.33 11.05
CA GLY A 60 -12.69 -9.22 11.41
C GLY A 60 -13.44 -9.82 10.21
N THR A 61 -13.00 -9.60 8.98
CA THR A 61 -13.59 -10.29 7.82
C THR A 61 -13.08 -11.73 7.71
N PRO A 62 -13.88 -12.66 7.16
CA PRO A 62 -13.43 -14.03 6.92
C PRO A 62 -12.37 -14.07 5.81
N ARG A 63 -11.52 -15.09 5.86
CA ARG A 63 -10.69 -15.43 4.70
C ARG A 63 -11.56 -16.03 3.59
N HIS A 64 -11.20 -15.75 2.35
CA HIS A 64 -11.87 -16.35 1.20
C HIS A 64 -11.24 -17.71 0.88
N GLU A 65 -12.07 -18.69 0.55
CA GLU A 65 -11.59 -19.97 0.05
C GLU A 65 -10.87 -19.78 -1.28
N GLY A 66 -9.71 -20.42 -1.45
CA GLY A 66 -8.89 -20.29 -2.66
C GLY A 66 -8.04 -19.01 -2.73
N VAL A 67 -8.10 -18.11 -1.72
CA VAL A 67 -7.24 -16.93 -1.64
C VAL A 67 -6.21 -17.11 -0.52
N ASN A 68 -5.02 -17.60 -0.89
CA ASN A 68 -3.97 -18.01 0.05
C ASN A 68 -2.62 -17.31 -0.19
N THR A 69 -2.46 -16.63 -1.31
CA THR A 69 -1.22 -15.98 -1.73
C THR A 69 -1.41 -14.50 -2.01
N VAL A 70 -0.32 -13.76 -2.07
CA VAL A 70 -0.32 -12.33 -2.45
C VAL A 70 -0.78 -12.14 -3.89
N ILE A 71 -0.47 -13.09 -4.79
CA ILE A 71 -0.91 -13.05 -6.19
C ILE A 71 -2.44 -13.21 -6.28
N GLU A 72 -3.02 -14.10 -5.50
CA GLU A 72 -4.48 -14.26 -5.45
C GLU A 72 -5.18 -13.02 -4.88
N LEU A 73 -4.56 -12.35 -3.88
CA LEU A 73 -5.04 -11.05 -3.41
C LEU A 73 -4.94 -9.96 -4.50
N ALA A 74 -3.91 -10.00 -5.34
CA ALA A 74 -3.79 -9.08 -6.47
C ALA A 74 -4.88 -9.32 -7.54
N HIS A 75 -5.23 -10.58 -7.81
CA HIS A 75 -6.37 -10.92 -8.68
C HIS A 75 -7.70 -10.44 -8.08
N LEU A 76 -7.90 -10.62 -6.78
CA LEU A 76 -9.08 -10.15 -6.07
C LEU A 76 -9.18 -8.61 -6.11
N ALA A 77 -8.08 -7.90 -5.91
CA ALA A 77 -8.06 -6.44 -6.01
C ALA A 77 -8.39 -5.94 -7.43
N ALA A 78 -7.91 -6.63 -8.46
CA ALA A 78 -8.23 -6.32 -9.85
C ALA A 78 -9.71 -6.61 -10.19
N GLU A 79 -10.27 -7.72 -9.71
CA GLU A 79 -11.69 -8.03 -9.83
C GLU A 79 -12.55 -6.98 -9.13
N PHE A 80 -12.19 -6.59 -7.90
CA PHE A 80 -12.84 -5.50 -7.19
C PHE A 80 -12.83 -4.21 -7.99
N ALA A 81 -11.68 -3.81 -8.53
CA ALA A 81 -11.57 -2.60 -9.35
C ALA A 81 -12.47 -2.67 -10.58
N ALA A 82 -12.51 -3.80 -11.28
CA ALA A 82 -13.35 -3.97 -12.46
C ALA A 82 -14.85 -3.91 -12.15
N LEU A 83 -15.29 -4.51 -11.04
CA LEU A 83 -16.73 -4.61 -10.70
C LEU A 83 -17.25 -3.34 -10.00
N VAL A 84 -16.46 -2.71 -9.15
CA VAL A 84 -16.92 -1.60 -8.28
C VAL A 84 -16.53 -0.24 -8.84
N ILE A 85 -15.34 -0.14 -9.42
CA ILE A 85 -14.83 1.13 -9.96
C ILE A 85 -15.19 1.27 -11.45
N GLY A 86 -15.07 0.18 -12.21
CA GLY A 86 -15.47 0.11 -13.62
C GLY A 86 -14.46 0.69 -14.61
N GLU A 87 -13.36 1.27 -14.13
CA GLU A 87 -12.24 1.81 -14.91
C GLU A 87 -10.91 1.51 -14.20
N ALA A 88 -9.78 1.72 -14.86
CA ALA A 88 -8.47 1.53 -14.25
C ALA A 88 -8.18 2.65 -13.24
N PRO A 89 -8.24 2.39 -11.91
CA PRO A 89 -7.93 3.40 -10.91
C PRO A 89 -6.42 3.67 -10.84
N ASP A 90 -6.06 4.83 -10.28
CA ASP A 90 -4.76 4.95 -9.64
C ASP A 90 -4.73 4.01 -8.43
N VAL A 91 -3.59 3.36 -8.17
CA VAL A 91 -3.46 2.39 -7.08
C VAL A 91 -2.41 2.87 -6.08
N MET A 92 -2.78 2.94 -4.82
CA MET A 92 -1.84 3.17 -3.71
C MET A 92 -1.78 1.94 -2.82
N GLY A 93 -0.58 1.44 -2.57
CA GLY A 93 -0.36 0.33 -1.65
C GLY A 93 0.69 0.66 -0.60
N ALA A 94 0.36 0.40 0.68
CA ALA A 94 1.28 0.58 1.80
C ALA A 94 1.76 -0.78 2.32
N SER A 95 3.06 -0.96 2.47
CA SER A 95 3.67 -2.18 3.03
C SER A 95 3.12 -3.46 2.34
N PHE A 96 2.35 -4.28 3.04
CA PHE A 96 1.69 -5.47 2.48
C PHE A 96 0.80 -5.13 1.29
N GLY A 97 0.01 -4.07 1.37
CA GLY A 97 -0.79 -3.57 0.24
C GLY A 97 0.07 -3.11 -0.95
N GLY A 98 1.31 -2.66 -0.69
CA GLY A 98 2.29 -2.34 -1.74
C GLY A 98 2.77 -3.58 -2.50
N TRP A 99 2.96 -4.70 -1.80
CA TRP A 99 3.27 -5.98 -2.43
C TRP A 99 2.13 -6.46 -3.33
N ILE A 100 0.89 -6.36 -2.85
CA ILE A 100 -0.30 -6.70 -3.64
C ILE A 100 -0.42 -5.77 -4.86
N ALA A 101 -0.19 -4.47 -4.69
CA ALA A 101 -0.26 -3.48 -5.76
C ALA A 101 0.77 -3.74 -6.88
N LEU A 102 1.98 -4.15 -6.53
CA LEU A 102 3.01 -4.56 -7.50
C LEU A 102 2.55 -5.78 -8.30
N TRP A 103 2.04 -6.82 -7.65
CA TRP A 103 1.51 -7.98 -8.35
C TRP A 103 0.28 -7.64 -9.20
N MET A 104 -0.59 -6.73 -8.72
CA MET A 104 -1.72 -6.24 -9.52
C MET A 104 -1.24 -5.55 -10.80
N ALA A 105 -0.22 -4.70 -10.71
CA ALA A 105 0.35 -4.02 -11.88
C ALA A 105 1.01 -4.99 -12.88
N ILE A 106 1.59 -6.09 -12.40
CA ILE A 106 2.19 -7.14 -13.25
C ILE A 106 1.11 -8.02 -13.90
N LYS A 107 0.15 -8.51 -13.13
CA LYS A 107 -0.86 -9.48 -13.61
C LYS A 107 -2.02 -8.81 -14.35
N HIS A 108 -2.31 -7.55 -14.03
CA HIS A 108 -3.42 -6.78 -14.58
C HIS A 108 -2.98 -5.36 -15.01
N PRO A 109 -2.00 -5.23 -15.92
CA PRO A 109 -1.39 -3.94 -16.25
C PRO A 109 -2.39 -2.91 -16.79
N LYS A 110 -3.46 -3.34 -17.45
CA LYS A 110 -4.53 -2.46 -17.93
C LYS A 110 -5.51 -2.04 -16.83
N GLY A 111 -5.46 -2.65 -15.67
CA GLY A 111 -6.30 -2.37 -14.50
C GLY A 111 -5.65 -1.40 -13.52
N VAL A 112 -4.48 -0.84 -13.84
CA VAL A 112 -3.74 0.09 -12.98
C VAL A 112 -3.39 1.34 -13.79
N GLY A 113 -3.81 2.50 -13.30
CA GLY A 113 -3.41 3.80 -13.81
C GLY A 113 -1.98 4.14 -13.35
N ARG A 114 -1.84 4.99 -12.35
CA ARG A 114 -0.57 5.28 -11.69
C ARG A 114 -0.43 4.43 -10.42
N LEU A 115 0.81 4.22 -9.99
CA LEU A 115 1.12 3.39 -8.83
C LEU A 115 1.82 4.22 -7.76
N VAL A 116 1.31 4.20 -6.53
CA VAL A 116 1.95 4.78 -5.35
C VAL A 116 2.29 3.66 -4.37
N LEU A 117 3.54 3.55 -4.02
CA LEU A 117 4.06 2.51 -3.13
C LEU A 117 4.68 3.17 -1.90
N GLU A 118 4.20 2.84 -0.72
CA GLU A 118 4.80 3.21 0.54
C GLU A 118 5.46 1.99 1.16
N ALA A 119 6.79 1.97 1.21
CA ALA A 119 7.61 0.92 1.82
C ALA A 119 7.07 -0.50 1.50
N PRO A 120 6.95 -0.90 0.21
CA PRO A 120 6.28 -2.14 -0.18
C PRO A 120 6.97 -3.37 0.40
N ALA A 121 6.20 -4.31 0.97
CA ALA A 121 6.69 -5.59 1.44
C ALA A 121 7.09 -6.53 0.28
N GLY A 122 7.65 -7.71 0.58
CA GLY A 122 8.10 -8.68 -0.41
C GLY A 122 9.45 -8.35 -1.07
N LEU A 123 10.11 -7.27 -0.65
CA LEU A 123 11.32 -6.72 -1.27
C LEU A 123 12.41 -6.35 -0.24
N ARG A 124 12.56 -7.15 0.83
CA ARG A 124 13.56 -6.88 1.89
C ARG A 124 14.96 -7.31 1.47
N PHE A 125 15.55 -6.56 0.55
CA PHE A 125 16.89 -6.83 0.07
C PHE A 125 17.95 -6.61 1.15
N GLY A 126 18.95 -7.52 1.22
CA GLY A 126 20.13 -7.36 2.05
C GLY A 126 19.93 -7.53 3.56
N MET A 127 18.73 -7.89 4.01
CA MET A 127 18.46 -8.16 5.42
C MET A 127 18.49 -9.67 5.71
N ASP A 128 19.14 -10.03 6.80
CA ASP A 128 18.96 -11.35 7.38
C ASP A 128 17.53 -11.44 7.96
N ALA A 129 16.73 -12.38 7.44
CA ALA A 129 15.38 -12.62 7.89
C ALA A 129 15.28 -12.91 9.41
N SER A 130 16.36 -13.44 10.00
CA SER A 130 16.46 -13.73 11.44
C SER A 130 16.69 -12.49 12.30
N SER A 131 17.09 -11.37 11.70
CA SER A 131 17.50 -10.16 12.44
C SER A 131 16.34 -9.32 12.96
N LEU A 132 15.12 -9.52 12.46
CA LEU A 132 13.94 -8.76 12.88
C LEU A 132 12.86 -9.67 13.44
N THR A 133 12.75 -9.69 14.76
CA THR A 133 11.62 -10.36 15.42
C THR A 133 10.31 -9.60 15.16
N PRO A 134 9.14 -10.25 15.22
CA PRO A 134 7.84 -9.56 15.11
C PRO A 134 7.69 -8.40 16.10
N GLU A 135 8.27 -8.51 17.30
CA GLU A 135 8.26 -7.49 18.33
C GLU A 135 9.12 -6.28 17.91
N ALA A 136 10.33 -6.53 17.39
CA ALA A 136 11.21 -5.48 16.92
C ALA A 136 10.61 -4.78 15.68
N ALA A 137 9.97 -5.53 14.77
CA ALA A 137 9.25 -4.95 13.63
C ALA A 137 8.14 -4.02 14.10
N ARG A 138 7.31 -4.44 15.07
CA ARG A 138 6.22 -3.62 15.62
C ARG A 138 6.73 -2.37 16.34
N ALA A 139 7.81 -2.49 17.14
CA ALA A 139 8.40 -1.37 17.86
C ALA A 139 8.95 -0.28 16.94
N ASN A 140 9.27 -0.64 15.69
CA ASN A 140 9.89 0.25 14.72
C ASN A 140 8.97 0.64 13.55
N LEU A 141 7.66 0.39 13.66
CA LEU A 141 6.70 0.79 12.62
C LEU A 141 6.54 2.31 12.52
N PHE A 142 6.70 3.02 13.64
CA PHE A 142 6.43 4.44 13.76
C PHE A 142 7.62 5.15 14.41
N ALA A 143 8.05 6.27 13.84
CA ALA A 143 8.97 7.20 14.48
C ALA A 143 8.24 7.97 15.60
N TYR A 144 6.93 8.17 15.45
CA TYR A 144 6.05 8.88 16.38
C TYR A 144 4.86 8.00 16.81
N PRO A 145 5.04 7.06 17.76
CA PRO A 145 3.98 6.13 18.19
C PRO A 145 2.71 6.82 18.69
N ASP A 146 2.82 8.00 19.28
CA ASP A 146 1.67 8.78 19.77
C ASP A 146 0.71 9.18 18.63
N LYS A 147 1.25 9.47 17.44
CA LYS A 147 0.42 9.75 16.26
C LYS A 147 -0.36 8.51 15.80
N ALA A 148 0.25 7.34 15.93
CA ALA A 148 -0.39 6.07 15.59
C ALA A 148 -1.53 5.71 16.53
N ALA A 149 -1.52 6.17 17.78
CA ALA A 149 -2.55 5.88 18.78
C ALA A 149 -3.95 6.31 18.33
N ALA A 150 -4.06 7.38 17.52
CA ALA A 150 -5.33 7.86 16.96
C ALA A 150 -5.99 6.87 15.99
N PHE A 151 -5.23 5.93 15.42
CA PHE A 151 -5.67 4.95 14.43
C PHE A 151 -5.51 3.51 14.95
N ALA A 152 -5.08 3.34 16.20
CA ALA A 152 -4.76 2.02 16.74
C ALA A 152 -6.01 1.13 16.79
N PRO A 153 -6.01 -0.03 16.11
CA PRO A 153 -7.06 -1.02 16.26
C PRO A 153 -7.00 -1.69 17.65
N THR A 154 -8.05 -2.42 18.00
CA THR A 154 -8.02 -3.19 19.25
C THR A 154 -6.90 -4.23 19.24
N ARG A 155 -6.49 -4.68 20.42
CA ARG A 155 -5.45 -5.72 20.54
C ARG A 155 -5.85 -7.00 19.79
N GLU A 156 -7.11 -7.38 19.87
CA GLU A 156 -7.66 -8.55 19.19
C GLU A 156 -7.55 -8.41 17.67
N THR A 157 -7.89 -7.23 17.13
CA THR A 157 -7.74 -6.94 15.71
C THR A 157 -6.28 -6.97 15.26
N VAL A 158 -5.35 -6.43 16.07
CA VAL A 158 -3.91 -6.47 15.76
C VAL A 158 -3.42 -7.91 15.67
N ILE A 159 -3.84 -8.78 16.60
CA ILE A 159 -3.45 -10.20 16.60
C ILE A 159 -4.03 -10.90 15.37
N ALA A 160 -5.32 -10.73 15.09
CA ALA A 160 -5.99 -11.37 13.96
C ALA A 160 -5.38 -10.92 12.61
N ASN A 161 -5.17 -9.62 12.43
CA ASN A 161 -4.54 -9.07 11.23
C ASN A 161 -3.10 -9.59 11.06
N GLY A 162 -2.35 -9.71 12.16
CA GLY A 162 -1.01 -10.29 12.15
C GLY A 162 -1.01 -11.75 11.71
N GLN A 163 -1.98 -12.56 12.15
CA GLN A 163 -2.15 -13.95 11.74
C GLN A 163 -2.52 -14.06 10.25
N ALA A 164 -3.43 -13.22 9.77
CA ALA A 164 -3.80 -13.17 8.36
C ALA A 164 -2.58 -12.80 7.50
N PHE A 165 -1.83 -11.77 7.88
CA PHE A 165 -0.60 -11.37 7.19
C PHE A 165 0.42 -12.51 7.12
N GLN A 166 0.71 -13.19 8.24
CA GLN A 166 1.65 -14.31 8.28
C GLN A 166 1.21 -15.45 7.36
N ALA A 167 -0.09 -15.74 7.30
CA ALA A 167 -0.63 -16.78 6.44
C ALA A 167 -0.45 -16.46 4.95
N TYR A 168 -0.62 -15.19 4.53
CA TYR A 168 -0.39 -14.76 3.16
C TYR A 168 1.10 -14.63 2.82
N MET A 169 1.90 -14.11 3.75
CA MET A 169 3.34 -13.95 3.58
C MET A 169 4.04 -15.32 3.45
N ASN A 170 3.56 -16.34 4.14
CA ASN A 170 4.06 -17.72 4.09
C ASN A 170 5.60 -17.82 4.19
N GLY A 171 6.21 -16.99 5.06
CA GLY A 171 7.65 -16.95 5.26
C GLY A 171 8.46 -16.25 4.15
N VAL A 172 7.82 -15.68 3.14
CA VAL A 172 8.49 -14.97 2.05
C VAL A 172 8.84 -13.55 2.48
N PHE A 173 10.12 -13.24 2.61
CA PHE A 173 10.64 -11.89 2.88
C PHE A 173 11.11 -11.18 1.61
N VAL A 174 11.66 -11.95 0.66
CA VAL A 174 11.98 -11.50 -0.69
C VAL A 174 11.23 -12.40 -1.66
N ASP A 175 10.37 -11.80 -2.46
CA ASP A 175 9.62 -12.46 -3.52
C ASP A 175 10.45 -12.38 -4.82
N GLU A 176 11.21 -13.42 -5.10
CA GLU A 176 12.11 -13.47 -6.24
C GLU A 176 11.37 -13.42 -7.58
N GLU A 177 10.16 -13.98 -7.66
CA GLU A 177 9.33 -13.89 -8.86
C GLU A 177 8.87 -12.45 -9.10
N LEU A 178 8.47 -11.75 -8.04
CA LEU A 178 8.16 -10.33 -8.10
C LEU A 178 9.38 -9.53 -8.58
N VAL A 179 10.54 -9.76 -7.96
CA VAL A 179 11.80 -9.06 -8.32
C VAL A 179 12.13 -9.23 -9.79
N ALA A 180 11.97 -10.44 -10.33
CA ALA A 180 12.21 -10.73 -11.74
C ALA A 180 11.17 -10.05 -12.67
N ALA A 181 9.95 -9.87 -12.21
CA ALA A 181 8.86 -9.30 -12.99
C ALA A 181 8.75 -7.76 -12.91
N LEU A 182 9.40 -7.09 -11.94
CA LEU A 182 9.36 -5.63 -11.79
C LEU A 182 9.61 -4.84 -13.10
N PRO A 183 10.56 -5.24 -13.99
CA PRO A 183 10.78 -4.53 -15.24
C PRO A 183 9.61 -4.53 -16.23
N THR A 184 8.57 -5.35 -15.99
CA THR A 184 7.38 -5.41 -16.84
C THR A 184 6.29 -4.40 -16.43
N ILE A 185 6.46 -3.70 -15.31
CA ILE A 185 5.50 -2.70 -14.83
C ILE A 185 5.67 -1.42 -15.66
N ASP A 186 4.66 -1.11 -16.47
CA ASP A 186 4.62 0.10 -17.32
C ASP A 186 3.98 1.30 -16.59
N ALA A 187 3.28 1.08 -15.50
CA ALA A 187 2.62 2.12 -14.73
C ALA A 187 3.65 3.12 -14.15
N HIS A 188 3.41 4.42 -14.34
CA HIS A 188 4.18 5.43 -13.62
C HIS A 188 4.05 5.24 -12.13
N THR A 189 5.19 5.12 -11.46
CA THR A 189 5.27 4.72 -10.05
C THR A 189 5.93 5.80 -9.20
N LEU A 190 5.31 6.13 -8.08
CA LEU A 190 5.92 6.88 -6.98
C LEU A 190 6.23 5.92 -5.84
N VAL A 191 7.48 5.88 -5.41
CA VAL A 191 7.93 5.11 -4.23
C VAL A 191 8.22 6.08 -3.09
N LEU A 192 7.63 5.85 -1.93
CA LEU A 192 7.86 6.59 -0.70
C LEU A 192 8.55 5.67 0.32
N MET A 193 9.69 6.09 0.86
CA MET A 193 10.43 5.36 1.88
C MET A 193 10.72 6.27 3.07
N GLY A 194 10.42 5.81 4.28
CA GLY A 194 10.85 6.52 5.49
C GLY A 194 12.36 6.41 5.72
N THR A 195 13.02 7.50 6.09
CA THR A 195 14.50 7.50 6.33
C THR A 195 14.91 6.70 7.56
N LEU A 196 13.98 6.41 8.47
CA LEU A 196 14.18 5.66 9.70
C LEU A 196 13.54 4.24 9.63
N ASP A 197 13.10 3.81 8.44
CA ASP A 197 12.47 2.49 8.28
C ASP A 197 13.50 1.36 8.42
N VAL A 198 13.36 0.56 9.46
CA VAL A 198 14.16 -0.66 9.69
C VAL A 198 13.38 -1.94 9.36
N THR A 199 12.08 -1.80 9.04
CA THR A 199 11.21 -2.92 8.63
C THR A 199 11.40 -3.24 7.15
N ILE A 200 11.32 -2.23 6.30
CA ILE A 200 11.69 -2.28 4.89
C ILE A 200 12.74 -1.17 4.68
N PRO A 201 14.03 -1.51 4.64
CA PRO A 201 15.10 -0.52 4.63
C PRO A 201 14.99 0.46 3.46
N PRO A 202 15.42 1.73 3.66
CA PRO A 202 15.40 2.75 2.60
C PRO A 202 16.12 2.34 1.32
N GLU A 203 17.12 1.44 1.43
CA GLU A 203 17.87 0.86 0.31
C GLU A 203 16.97 0.07 -0.65
N THR A 204 15.84 -0.46 -0.17
CA THR A 204 14.81 -1.08 -1.02
C THR A 204 14.29 -0.11 -2.08
N GLY A 205 14.16 1.18 -1.73
CA GLY A 205 13.80 2.22 -2.69
C GLY A 205 14.80 2.30 -3.85
N TRP A 206 16.10 2.25 -3.58
CA TRP A 206 17.14 2.21 -4.62
C TRP A 206 17.03 0.98 -5.51
N ALA A 207 16.79 -0.18 -4.91
CA ALA A 207 16.62 -1.42 -5.66
C ALA A 207 15.40 -1.33 -6.60
N LEU A 208 14.30 -0.71 -6.15
CA LEU A 208 13.13 -0.46 -7.00
C LEU A 208 13.43 0.48 -8.16
N THR A 209 14.19 1.57 -7.93
CA THR A 209 14.54 2.49 -9.02
C THR A 209 15.42 1.88 -10.10
N SER A 210 16.18 0.84 -9.77
CA SER A 210 17.00 0.13 -10.75
C SER A 210 16.21 -0.89 -11.60
N LYS A 211 14.97 -1.21 -11.21
CA LYS A 211 14.17 -2.29 -11.81
C LYS A 211 12.87 -1.79 -12.46
N LEU A 212 12.26 -0.74 -11.92
CA LEU A 212 11.04 -0.17 -12.46
C LEU A 212 11.36 0.82 -13.59
N PRO A 213 10.74 0.69 -14.79
CA PRO A 213 11.03 1.57 -15.93
C PRO A 213 10.65 3.04 -15.69
N HIS A 214 9.52 3.29 -15.01
CA HIS A 214 8.92 4.61 -14.82
C HIS A 214 8.71 4.90 -13.35
N VAL A 215 9.77 5.24 -12.63
CA VAL A 215 9.74 5.38 -11.17
C VAL A 215 10.30 6.70 -10.68
N ASN A 216 9.63 7.27 -9.69
CA ASN A 216 10.10 8.39 -8.88
C ASN A 216 10.25 7.90 -7.44
N LEU A 217 11.41 8.07 -6.86
CA LEU A 217 11.67 7.74 -5.45
C LEU A 217 11.72 9.01 -4.62
N SER A 218 10.99 9.02 -3.50
CA SER A 218 11.04 10.08 -2.51
C SER A 218 11.29 9.50 -1.12
N TYR A 219 12.28 10.03 -0.43
CA TYR A 219 12.51 9.73 0.96
C TYR A 219 11.71 10.70 1.85
N ILE A 220 10.96 10.13 2.77
CA ILE A 220 10.22 10.90 3.79
C ILE A 220 11.15 11.02 5.00
N TYR A 221 11.67 12.21 5.19
CA TYR A 221 12.59 12.48 6.28
C TYR A 221 11.90 12.34 7.63
N ASP A 222 12.63 11.83 8.62
CA ASP A 222 12.14 11.68 9.99
C ASP A 222 10.84 10.86 10.07
N ALA A 223 10.77 9.80 9.27
CA ALA A 223 9.68 8.84 9.24
C ALA A 223 10.22 7.40 9.26
N ALA A 224 9.54 6.51 9.97
CA ALA A 224 9.80 5.08 9.97
C ALA A 224 8.95 4.36 8.90
N HIS A 225 8.56 3.11 9.15
CA HIS A 225 7.85 2.27 8.17
C HIS A 225 6.50 2.85 7.73
N ALA A 226 5.73 3.41 8.65
CA ALA A 226 4.44 4.04 8.34
C ALA A 226 4.61 5.56 8.12
N ALA A 227 5.28 5.94 7.05
CA ALA A 227 5.59 7.34 6.76
C ALA A 227 4.34 8.23 6.67
N GLN A 228 3.22 7.70 6.18
CA GLN A 228 1.94 8.41 6.13
C GLN A 228 1.35 8.72 7.51
N VAL A 229 1.79 8.04 8.57
CA VAL A 229 1.42 8.32 9.96
C VAL A 229 2.40 9.29 10.59
N ASP A 230 3.69 9.08 10.36
CA ASP A 230 4.74 9.90 10.95
C ASP A 230 4.78 11.32 10.36
N GLN A 231 4.65 11.44 9.03
CA GLN A 231 4.77 12.69 8.28
C GLN A 231 3.60 12.87 7.30
N PRO A 232 2.35 12.95 7.77
CA PRO A 232 1.15 12.91 6.91
C PRO A 232 1.12 14.07 5.90
N ALA A 233 1.51 15.27 6.31
CA ALA A 233 1.50 16.45 5.43
C ALA A 233 2.47 16.31 4.26
N ALA A 234 3.67 15.76 4.49
CA ALA A 234 4.67 15.53 3.45
C ALA A 234 4.18 14.44 2.48
N CYS A 235 3.70 13.32 3.00
CA CYS A 235 3.17 12.23 2.18
C CYS A 235 1.98 12.68 1.34
N LEU A 236 0.98 13.34 1.95
CA LEU A 236 -0.20 13.82 1.23
C LEU A 236 0.16 14.79 0.09
N ARG A 237 1.07 15.73 0.34
CA ARG A 237 1.53 16.68 -0.68
C ARG A 237 2.18 15.97 -1.86
N LEU A 238 3.10 15.03 -1.60
CA LEU A 238 3.82 14.30 -2.66
C LEU A 238 2.88 13.40 -3.45
N ILE A 239 2.06 12.61 -2.76
CA ILE A 239 1.11 11.70 -3.40
C ILE A 239 0.13 12.49 -4.27
N ARG A 240 -0.48 13.54 -3.71
CA ARG A 240 -1.40 14.39 -4.46
C ARG A 240 -0.74 14.98 -5.69
N HIS A 241 0.45 15.58 -5.56
CA HIS A 241 1.16 16.17 -6.67
C HIS A 241 1.46 15.14 -7.77
N PHE A 242 1.91 13.94 -7.39
CA PHE A 242 2.14 12.84 -8.33
C PHE A 242 0.85 12.42 -9.04
N LEU A 243 -0.24 12.23 -8.31
CA LEU A 243 -1.53 11.84 -8.87
C LEU A 243 -2.14 12.92 -9.77
N ASP A 244 -1.88 14.20 -9.52
CA ASP A 244 -2.38 15.31 -10.34
C ASP A 244 -1.54 15.55 -11.60
N LYS A 245 -0.23 15.35 -11.52
CA LYS A 245 0.71 15.66 -12.61
C LYS A 245 1.08 14.45 -13.46
N GLY A 246 0.95 13.23 -12.96
CA GLY A 246 1.31 12.02 -13.68
C GLY A 246 2.76 12.05 -14.17
N PRO A 247 3.03 11.78 -15.46
CA PRO A 247 4.39 11.80 -16.02
C PRO A 247 5.12 13.15 -15.89
N ALA A 248 4.38 14.23 -15.71
CA ALA A 248 4.94 15.56 -15.46
C ALA A 248 5.23 15.81 -13.96
N PHE A 249 5.13 14.78 -13.12
CA PHE A 249 5.58 14.80 -11.73
C PHE A 249 7.10 14.91 -11.71
N ILE A 250 7.67 15.89 -12.12
CA ILE A 250 9.05 16.12 -11.87
C ILE A 250 9.18 17.49 -11.31
N VAL A 251 9.58 17.56 -9.99
CA VAL A 251 10.87 18.05 -10.10
C VAL A 251 10.89 19.53 -10.02
N ALA A 252 11.47 20.18 -9.18
CA ALA A 252 11.99 21.54 -9.25
C ALA A 252 11.13 22.54 -10.06
N SER A 253 9.83 22.58 -9.87
CA SER A 253 9.12 23.80 -10.19
C SER A 253 9.42 24.80 -9.06
N ARG A 254 9.90 25.98 -9.39
CA ARG A 254 10.13 27.07 -8.45
C ARG A 254 8.87 27.49 -7.66
N GLU A 255 7.73 26.90 -7.98
CA GLU A 255 6.44 27.09 -7.32
C GLU A 255 6.34 26.45 -5.93
N TYR A 256 7.32 25.61 -5.54
CA TYR A 256 7.35 24.88 -4.29
C TYR A 256 8.63 25.14 -3.47
N ALA A 257 9.39 26.14 -3.81
CA ALA A 257 10.56 26.59 -3.06
C ALA A 257 10.17 27.62 -1.99
#